data_7ea6456dd577b1660ad15e3a20a6f3d3
#
_entry.id   7ea6456dd577b1660ad15e3a20a6f3d3
#
_cell.length_a   1.000
_cell.length_b   1.000
_cell.length_c   1.000
_cell.angle_alpha   90.00
_cell.angle_beta   90.00
_cell.angle_gamma   90.00
#
_symmetry.space_group_name_H-M   'P 1'
#
loop_
_entity.id
_entity.type
_entity.pdbx_description
1 polymer ?
#
loop_
_entity_poly.entity_id
_entity_poly.type
_entity_poly.pdbx_seq_one_letter_code
_entity_poly.pdbx_strand_id
1 'polypeptide(L)'
;MTDKELLEQLRTEVVAETPDCWSAILARVQAPAQQPEEEKVVPMPERGRRRGAWKRWVAAAAVFFLAVLGGGLYATQVPGGVATLDANPSIELTVNKLGRVLSARACNPDAQFVLDDLELRNQPLQTAADEIVAAMQTDGYLSADTNSVLVTVEAGKGDARLRDRLAAAVESAQTDCGMDPAVLAQVLEVDPELEAYASAAGVSAGKAMLIRQISDQVQDLSGEELVSLPINDLNILAASNDVAFAGMESIGAASTGAYIPYNEALQAALERCGLTADDVTQASMRFTLIDGEMVMEFALTDGERHYVCSVDAETAEVCRLTGDEPKQPEETEIIPVPPTVQPNPNLPVTPTPTPTPTPTPTPTPTPTPTPTPTPTPAPTPTPTPTPTPTPTPTPTPTPTPPAGPVTQEQALKIAIAAAGISERDLAAWDVQLDESGAQPVYRVTLTTVYYFHPHYVVIVDQQTGAVLSVDKTPTL
;
A
#
# COMPACT_ATOMS: atom_id res chain seq x y z
N MET A 1 16.32 -28.02 14.80
CA MET A 1 17.77 -28.04 14.55
C MET A 1 18.35 -26.84 15.25
N THR A 2 19.25 -27.02 16.18
CA THR A 2 19.85 -25.90 16.93
C THR A 2 21.02 -25.32 16.12
N ASP A 3 21.34 -24.03 16.33
CA ASP A 3 22.49 -23.37 15.66
C ASP A 3 23.80 -24.14 15.82
N LYS A 4 23.93 -24.89 16.89
CA LYS A 4 25.11 -25.73 17.18
C LYS A 4 25.16 -26.98 16.27
N GLU A 5 24.02 -27.57 15.94
CA GLU A 5 23.92 -28.70 15.02
C GLU A 5 24.19 -28.26 13.57
N LEU A 6 23.72 -27.06 13.21
CA LEU A 6 24.00 -26.46 11.89
C LEU A 6 25.49 -26.15 11.70
N LEU A 7 26.15 -25.60 12.73
CA LEU A 7 27.57 -25.32 12.69
C LEU A 7 28.43 -26.59 12.63
N GLU A 8 28.04 -27.66 13.29
CA GLU A 8 28.74 -28.94 13.20
C GLU A 8 28.56 -29.58 11.82
N GLN A 9 27.37 -29.46 11.22
CA GLN A 9 27.08 -29.98 9.89
C GLN A 9 27.87 -29.22 8.81
N LEU A 10 27.90 -27.87 8.87
CA LEU A 10 28.71 -27.05 8.00
C LEU A 10 30.20 -27.32 8.13
N ARG A 11 30.69 -27.55 9.37
CA ARG A 11 32.09 -27.88 9.62
C ARG A 11 32.48 -29.24 9.04
N THR A 12 31.56 -30.19 9.07
CA THR A 12 31.79 -31.54 8.52
C THR A 12 31.77 -31.53 6.99
N GLU A 13 30.89 -30.74 6.36
CA GLU A 13 30.83 -30.56 4.90
C GLU A 13 32.07 -29.83 4.36
N VAL A 14 32.48 -28.73 5.01
CA VAL A 14 33.66 -27.97 4.59
C VAL A 14 34.95 -28.80 4.71
N VAL A 15 35.07 -29.66 5.74
CA VAL A 15 36.23 -30.55 5.88
C VAL A 15 36.23 -31.66 4.84
N ALA A 16 35.04 -32.11 4.35
CA ALA A 16 34.96 -33.14 3.32
C ALA A 16 35.30 -32.64 1.90
N GLU A 17 35.09 -31.34 1.64
CA GLU A 17 35.37 -30.74 0.31
C GLU A 17 36.77 -30.11 0.19
N THR A 18 37.50 -29.89 1.28
CA THR A 18 38.86 -29.36 1.24
C THR A 18 39.86 -30.46 0.92
N PRO A 19 40.62 -30.40 -0.20
CA PRO A 19 41.67 -31.37 -0.44
C PRO A 19 42.69 -31.34 0.72
N ASP A 20 42.98 -32.51 1.28
CA ASP A 20 44.00 -32.64 2.31
C ASP A 20 45.41 -32.38 1.74
N CYS A 21 45.73 -31.11 1.57
CA CYS A 21 47.07 -30.70 1.13
C CYS A 21 48.11 -30.77 2.24
N TRP A 22 47.70 -30.98 3.51
CA TRP A 22 48.59 -31.00 4.64
C TRP A 22 49.42 -32.26 4.74
N SER A 23 48.82 -33.41 4.43
CA SER A 23 49.51 -34.70 4.32
C SER A 23 50.53 -34.69 3.19
N ALA A 24 50.26 -34.05 2.08
CA ALA A 24 51.20 -33.90 0.94
C ALA A 24 52.37 -32.96 1.28
N ILE A 25 52.14 -31.90 2.08
CA ILE A 25 53.20 -31.00 2.56
C ILE A 25 54.06 -31.73 3.59
N LEU A 26 53.50 -32.45 4.56
CA LEU A 26 54.23 -33.22 5.56
C LEU A 26 55.08 -34.34 4.93
N ALA A 27 54.56 -35.06 3.93
CA ALA A 27 55.28 -36.08 3.19
C ALA A 27 56.50 -35.50 2.47
N ARG A 28 56.42 -34.26 1.97
CA ARG A 28 57.50 -33.54 1.30
C ARG A 28 58.59 -33.03 2.25
N VAL A 29 58.20 -32.69 3.47
CA VAL A 29 59.12 -32.22 4.54
C VAL A 29 59.86 -33.39 5.20
N GLN A 30 59.23 -34.58 5.29
CA GLN A 30 59.80 -35.77 5.93
C GLN A 30 60.58 -36.69 4.99
N ALA A 31 60.60 -36.38 3.68
CA ALA A 31 61.43 -37.12 2.76
C ALA A 31 62.95 -36.92 3.09
N PRO A 32 63.71 -37.98 3.32
CA PRO A 32 65.13 -37.86 3.64
C PRO A 32 65.87 -37.15 2.48
N ALA A 33 66.65 -36.15 2.84
CA ALA A 33 67.48 -35.42 1.92
C ALA A 33 68.38 -36.40 1.14
N GLN A 34 68.08 -36.62 -0.13
CA GLN A 34 68.98 -37.34 -0.98
C GLN A 34 70.30 -36.53 -1.13
N GLN A 35 71.43 -37.16 -0.82
CA GLN A 35 72.74 -36.58 -1.05
C GLN A 35 72.89 -36.23 -2.53
N PRO A 36 73.43 -35.04 -2.86
CA PRO A 36 73.64 -34.69 -4.25
C PRO A 36 74.72 -35.59 -4.87
N GLU A 37 74.34 -36.38 -5.86
CA GLU A 37 75.33 -36.96 -6.78
C GLU A 37 76.04 -35.81 -7.50
N GLU A 38 77.39 -35.95 -7.61
CA GLU A 38 78.25 -34.97 -8.31
C GLU A 38 77.78 -34.85 -9.80
N GLU A 39 77.03 -33.82 -10.05
CA GLU A 39 76.50 -33.51 -11.40
C GLU A 39 77.62 -32.83 -12.20
N LYS A 40 78.03 -33.50 -13.29
CA LYS A 40 78.97 -32.94 -14.27
C LYS A 40 78.48 -31.55 -14.69
N VAL A 41 79.28 -30.53 -14.41
CA VAL A 41 79.04 -29.15 -14.85
C VAL A 41 79.00 -29.10 -16.37
N VAL A 42 77.77 -29.13 -16.93
CA VAL A 42 77.52 -28.78 -18.32
C VAL A 42 77.44 -27.26 -18.39
N PRO A 43 78.25 -26.58 -19.22
CA PRO A 43 78.16 -25.13 -19.34
C PRO A 43 76.78 -24.75 -19.86
N MET A 44 76.04 -24.02 -19.03
CA MET A 44 74.73 -23.47 -19.45
C MET A 44 74.92 -22.51 -20.61
N PRO A 45 74.13 -22.62 -21.66
CA PRO A 45 74.08 -21.61 -22.72
C PRO A 45 73.65 -20.29 -22.10
N GLU A 46 74.40 -19.21 -22.33
CA GLU A 46 74.06 -17.86 -21.89
C GLU A 46 72.63 -17.53 -22.39
N ARG A 47 71.66 -17.60 -21.47
CA ARG A 47 70.32 -17.08 -21.70
C ARG A 47 70.43 -15.59 -21.93
N GLY A 48 70.46 -15.21 -23.19
CA GLY A 48 70.38 -13.80 -23.59
C GLY A 48 69.24 -13.14 -22.79
N ARG A 49 69.59 -12.15 -21.98
CA ARG A 49 68.65 -11.34 -21.18
C ARG A 49 67.57 -10.85 -22.11
N ARG A 50 66.42 -11.57 -22.15
CA ARG A 50 65.16 -11.10 -22.80
C ARG A 50 64.59 -9.95 -21.96
N ARG A 51 65.33 -8.83 -21.84
CA ARG A 51 64.88 -7.59 -21.17
C ARG A 51 63.64 -6.96 -21.86
N GLY A 52 63.22 -7.47 -23.01
CA GLY A 52 62.05 -6.96 -23.75
C GLY A 52 60.72 -7.57 -23.36
N ALA A 53 60.71 -8.85 -22.89
CA ALA A 53 59.44 -9.52 -22.58
C ALA A 53 58.77 -8.95 -21.33
N TRP A 54 59.53 -8.69 -20.25
CA TRP A 54 58.94 -8.12 -19.03
C TRP A 54 58.34 -6.73 -19.24
N LYS A 55 59.03 -5.86 -20.00
CA LYS A 55 58.49 -4.55 -20.38
C LYS A 55 57.16 -4.65 -21.12
N ARG A 56 56.97 -5.70 -21.97
CA ARG A 56 55.70 -5.97 -22.68
C ARG A 56 54.59 -6.41 -21.70
N TRP A 57 54.92 -7.26 -20.73
CA TRP A 57 53.98 -7.67 -19.67
C TRP A 57 53.59 -6.52 -18.73
N VAL A 58 54.54 -5.67 -18.36
CA VAL A 58 54.27 -4.45 -17.57
C VAL A 58 53.44 -3.45 -18.36
N ALA A 59 53.74 -3.28 -19.67
CA ALA A 59 52.91 -2.42 -20.50
C ALA A 59 51.50 -3.00 -20.71
N ALA A 60 51.34 -4.31 -20.88
CA ALA A 60 50.02 -4.96 -20.97
C ALA A 60 49.24 -4.84 -19.64
N ALA A 61 49.92 -5.01 -18.48
CA ALA A 61 49.30 -4.82 -17.21
C ALA A 61 48.86 -3.36 -16.99
N ALA A 62 49.70 -2.38 -17.39
CA ALA A 62 49.33 -0.97 -17.31
C ALA A 62 48.15 -0.60 -18.18
N VAL A 63 48.09 -1.12 -19.41
CA VAL A 63 46.91 -0.94 -20.31
C VAL A 63 45.66 -1.60 -19.70
N PHE A 64 45.82 -2.80 -19.16
CA PHE A 64 44.71 -3.49 -18.45
C PHE A 64 44.21 -2.69 -17.24
N PHE A 65 45.14 -2.20 -16.41
CA PHE A 65 44.78 -1.33 -15.26
C PHE A 65 44.12 -0.03 -15.70
N LEU A 66 44.61 0.62 -16.76
CA LEU A 66 43.97 1.81 -17.33
C LEU A 66 42.58 1.51 -17.91
N ALA A 67 42.41 0.37 -18.53
CA ALA A 67 41.13 -0.08 -19.08
C ALA A 67 40.14 -0.38 -17.93
N VAL A 68 40.57 -1.05 -16.87
CA VAL A 68 39.73 -1.34 -15.69
C VAL A 68 39.41 -0.07 -14.92
N LEU A 69 40.37 0.80 -14.68
CA LEU A 69 40.15 2.09 -14.02
C LEU A 69 39.29 3.02 -14.88
N GLY A 70 39.59 3.14 -16.18
CA GLY A 70 38.81 3.96 -17.12
C GLY A 70 37.41 3.42 -17.33
N GLY A 71 37.25 2.10 -17.47
CA GLY A 71 35.96 1.43 -17.57
C GLY A 71 35.15 1.53 -16.27
N GLY A 72 35.81 1.40 -15.12
CA GLY A 72 35.20 1.59 -13.82
C GLY A 72 34.70 3.03 -13.61
N LEU A 73 35.56 4.02 -13.87
CA LEU A 73 35.17 5.44 -13.80
C LEU A 73 34.05 5.78 -14.79
N TYR A 74 34.12 5.23 -16.01
CA TYR A 74 33.05 5.39 -16.99
C TYR A 74 31.71 4.82 -16.49
N ALA A 75 31.71 3.61 -15.95
CA ALA A 75 30.52 2.96 -15.42
C ALA A 75 29.88 3.72 -14.24
N THR A 76 30.70 4.44 -13.44
CA THR A 76 30.20 5.22 -12.31
C THR A 76 29.61 6.57 -12.70
N GLN A 77 29.99 7.14 -13.86
CA GLN A 77 29.60 8.49 -14.27
C GLN A 77 28.57 8.51 -15.40
N VAL A 78 28.41 7.41 -16.16
CA VAL A 78 27.47 7.36 -17.28
C VAL A 78 26.09 6.95 -16.79
N PRO A 79 25.03 7.72 -17.12
CA PRO A 79 23.66 7.36 -16.81
C PRO A 79 23.32 5.96 -17.34
N GLY A 80 22.73 5.15 -16.53
CA GLY A 80 22.19 3.83 -16.84
C GLY A 80 20.68 3.83 -16.98
N GLY A 81 20.02 4.87 -16.41
CA GLY A 81 18.59 5.04 -16.53
C GLY A 81 18.09 6.29 -15.80
N VAL A 82 16.87 6.66 -16.14
CA VAL A 82 16.09 7.72 -15.47
C VAL A 82 14.77 7.12 -15.03
N ALA A 83 14.40 7.39 -13.79
CA ALA A 83 13.15 6.95 -13.21
C ALA A 83 12.51 8.07 -12.40
N THR A 84 11.18 8.10 -12.32
CA THR A 84 10.44 8.98 -11.41
C THR A 84 9.78 8.18 -10.30
N LEU A 85 9.71 8.80 -9.13
CA LEU A 85 8.93 8.39 -7.97
C LEU A 85 7.85 9.44 -7.76
N ASP A 86 6.61 9.06 -7.95
CA ASP A 86 5.45 9.92 -7.78
C ASP A 86 4.59 9.41 -6.62
N ALA A 87 4.43 10.25 -5.59
CA ALA A 87 3.47 10.04 -4.49
C ALA A 87 2.62 11.29 -4.27
N ASN A 88 3.01 12.40 -4.91
CA ASN A 88 2.64 13.79 -4.71
C ASN A 88 3.43 14.44 -3.55
N PRO A 89 4.76 14.21 -3.49
CA PRO A 89 5.76 14.81 -4.40
C PRO A 89 6.14 13.93 -5.60
N SER A 90 6.82 14.55 -6.58
CA SER A 90 7.33 13.88 -7.79
C SER A 90 8.84 14.13 -7.93
N ILE A 91 9.62 13.02 -7.82
CA ILE A 91 11.09 13.05 -7.79
C ILE A 91 11.66 12.26 -8.95
N GLU A 92 12.52 12.88 -9.74
CA GLU A 92 13.28 12.22 -10.81
C GLU A 92 14.66 11.78 -10.31
N LEU A 93 14.98 10.52 -10.50
CA LEU A 93 16.27 9.92 -10.21
C LEU A 93 17.00 9.54 -11.49
N THR A 94 18.23 10.05 -11.67
CA THR A 94 19.16 9.53 -12.66
C THR A 94 20.10 8.53 -11.99
N VAL A 95 20.15 7.31 -12.49
CA VAL A 95 20.92 6.20 -11.91
C VAL A 95 21.99 5.74 -12.89
N ASN A 96 23.19 5.40 -12.41
CA ASN A 96 24.24 4.83 -13.26
C ASN A 96 24.04 3.30 -13.48
N LYS A 97 24.86 2.72 -14.36
CA LYS A 97 24.80 1.28 -14.68
C LYS A 97 25.11 0.35 -13.51
N LEU A 98 25.70 0.88 -12.43
CA LEU A 98 26.00 0.14 -11.19
C LEU A 98 24.86 0.24 -10.16
N GLY A 99 23.78 0.97 -10.48
CA GLY A 99 22.63 1.19 -9.59
C GLY A 99 22.91 2.18 -8.47
N ARG A 100 23.74 3.20 -8.74
CA ARG A 100 23.95 4.33 -7.84
C ARG A 100 23.32 5.59 -8.40
N VAL A 101 22.75 6.41 -7.54
CA VAL A 101 22.13 7.69 -7.90
C VAL A 101 23.22 8.68 -8.36
N LEU A 102 23.06 9.22 -9.55
CA LEU A 102 23.89 10.30 -10.07
C LEU A 102 23.35 11.67 -9.70
N SER A 103 22.03 11.82 -9.81
CA SER A 103 21.30 13.02 -9.41
C SER A 103 19.87 12.67 -9.02
N ALA A 104 19.31 13.47 -8.10
CA ALA A 104 17.89 13.55 -7.81
C ALA A 104 17.42 14.95 -8.17
N ARG A 105 16.23 15.07 -8.75
CA ARG A 105 15.64 16.33 -9.17
C ARG A 105 14.18 16.38 -8.76
N ALA A 106 13.78 17.47 -8.12
CA ALA A 106 12.38 17.78 -7.88
C ALA A 106 11.66 18.09 -9.18
N CYS A 107 10.51 17.47 -9.42
CA CYS A 107 9.65 17.76 -10.56
C CYS A 107 8.50 18.72 -10.21
N ASN A 108 8.21 18.89 -8.91
CA ASN A 108 7.23 19.84 -8.39
C ASN A 108 7.75 20.51 -7.09
N PRO A 109 7.09 21.56 -6.58
CA PRO A 109 7.51 22.25 -5.37
C PRO A 109 7.59 21.35 -4.13
N ASP A 110 6.66 20.40 -3.97
CA ASP A 110 6.63 19.49 -2.83
C ASP A 110 7.86 18.57 -2.79
N ALA A 111 8.29 18.09 -3.96
CA ALA A 111 9.50 17.29 -4.08
C ALA A 111 10.77 18.06 -3.71
N GLN A 112 10.75 19.40 -3.84
CA GLN A 112 11.88 20.22 -3.42
C GLN A 112 12.03 20.18 -1.90
N PHE A 113 10.94 20.26 -1.13
CA PHE A 113 10.98 20.15 0.33
C PHE A 113 11.54 18.80 0.77
N VAL A 114 11.08 17.70 0.17
CA VAL A 114 11.56 16.35 0.46
C VAL A 114 13.06 16.20 0.18
N LEU A 115 13.58 16.85 -0.89
CA LEU A 115 14.97 16.71 -1.31
C LEU A 115 15.94 17.65 -0.61
N ASP A 116 15.47 18.73 0.02
CA ASP A 116 16.34 19.80 0.56
C ASP A 116 17.36 19.30 1.60
N ASP A 117 17.00 18.30 2.39
CA ASP A 117 17.85 17.72 3.44
C ASP A 117 18.51 16.39 3.04
N LEU A 118 18.32 15.90 1.78
CA LEU A 118 18.80 14.59 1.33
C LEU A 118 20.08 14.69 0.48
N GLU A 119 21.11 13.94 0.85
CA GLU A 119 22.34 13.81 0.07
C GLU A 119 22.39 12.48 -0.70
N LEU A 120 21.56 12.33 -1.73
CA LEU A 120 21.36 11.08 -2.46
C LEU A 120 22.48 10.72 -3.45
N ARG A 121 23.35 11.68 -3.80
CA ARG A 121 24.37 11.49 -4.82
C ARG A 121 25.34 10.38 -4.45
N ASN A 122 25.57 9.47 -5.40
CA ASN A 122 26.47 8.30 -5.27
C ASN A 122 26.00 7.24 -4.25
N GLN A 123 24.80 7.37 -3.70
CA GLN A 123 24.20 6.35 -2.85
C GLN A 123 23.71 5.14 -3.68
N PRO A 124 23.67 3.93 -3.11
CA PRO A 124 22.95 2.80 -3.69
C PRO A 124 21.47 3.15 -3.86
N LEU A 125 20.84 2.63 -4.93
CA LEU A 125 19.40 2.90 -5.22
C LEU A 125 18.49 2.53 -4.04
N GLN A 126 18.77 1.41 -3.36
CA GLN A 126 18.02 0.99 -2.17
C GLN A 126 18.08 2.07 -1.07
N THR A 127 19.27 2.47 -0.67
CA THR A 127 19.45 3.50 0.39
C THR A 127 18.80 4.82 0.01
N ALA A 128 18.87 5.21 -1.26
CA ALA A 128 18.22 6.42 -1.74
C ALA A 128 16.69 6.31 -1.67
N ALA A 129 16.12 5.15 -2.00
CA ALA A 129 14.68 4.89 -1.86
C ALA A 129 14.26 4.93 -0.37
N ASP A 130 15.05 4.30 0.52
CA ASP A 130 14.79 4.29 1.96
C ASP A 130 14.74 5.74 2.52
N GLU A 131 15.73 6.58 2.16
CA GLU A 131 15.79 7.98 2.60
C GLU A 131 14.65 8.82 2.02
N ILE A 132 14.29 8.64 0.74
CA ILE A 132 13.20 9.37 0.08
C ILE A 132 11.85 8.99 0.72
N VAL A 133 11.56 7.70 0.88
CA VAL A 133 10.30 7.24 1.47
C VAL A 133 10.16 7.69 2.93
N ALA A 134 11.25 7.61 3.71
CA ALA A 134 11.26 8.10 5.09
C ALA A 134 11.05 9.63 5.18
N ALA A 135 11.62 10.40 4.26
CA ALA A 135 11.40 11.84 4.17
C ALA A 135 9.94 12.15 3.78
N MET A 136 9.40 11.47 2.75
CA MET A 136 8.00 11.61 2.35
C MET A 136 7.03 11.28 3.50
N GLN A 137 7.35 10.28 4.33
CA GLN A 137 6.57 9.96 5.52
C GLN A 137 6.68 11.05 6.59
N THR A 138 7.89 11.55 6.83
CA THR A 138 8.13 12.61 7.83
C THR A 138 7.39 13.89 7.48
N ASP A 139 7.36 14.23 6.19
CA ASP A 139 6.71 15.42 5.66
C ASP A 139 5.20 15.25 5.43
N GLY A 140 4.66 14.04 5.71
CA GLY A 140 3.22 13.74 5.64
C GLY A 140 2.68 13.43 4.26
N TYR A 141 3.54 13.23 3.25
CA TYR A 141 3.12 12.81 1.91
C TYR A 141 2.81 11.31 1.82
N LEU A 142 3.41 10.49 2.69
CA LEU A 142 3.12 9.07 2.83
C LEU A 142 2.77 8.75 4.28
N SER A 143 1.82 7.85 4.46
CA SER A 143 1.40 7.34 5.77
C SER A 143 0.78 5.94 5.61
N ALA A 144 0.38 5.33 6.73
CA ALA A 144 -0.41 4.10 6.68
C ALA A 144 -1.77 4.28 5.99
N ASP A 145 -2.28 5.51 5.94
CA ASP A 145 -3.58 5.85 5.36
C ASP A 145 -3.47 6.32 3.91
N THR A 146 -2.27 6.71 3.45
CA THR A 146 -1.97 7.18 2.08
C THR A 146 -0.62 6.61 1.65
N ASN A 147 -0.61 5.38 1.16
CA ASN A 147 0.61 4.58 0.98
C ASN A 147 1.09 4.42 -0.46
N SER A 148 0.36 4.89 -1.47
CA SER A 148 0.69 4.55 -2.86
C SER A 148 1.83 5.36 -3.46
N VAL A 149 2.74 4.68 -4.15
CA VAL A 149 3.86 5.26 -4.91
C VAL A 149 3.84 4.72 -6.35
N LEU A 150 3.94 5.63 -7.31
CA LEU A 150 4.11 5.27 -8.72
C LEU A 150 5.59 5.38 -9.12
N VAL A 151 6.15 4.28 -9.59
CA VAL A 151 7.49 4.17 -10.15
C VAL A 151 7.40 4.16 -11.67
N THR A 152 7.99 5.13 -12.34
CA THR A 152 8.05 5.16 -13.80
C THR A 152 9.49 5.20 -14.28
N VAL A 153 9.86 4.27 -15.17
CA VAL A 153 11.14 4.28 -15.89
C VAL A 153 10.89 4.65 -17.33
N GLU A 154 11.58 5.69 -17.83
CA GLU A 154 11.46 6.11 -19.23
C GLU A 154 12.16 5.15 -20.15
N ALA A 155 11.45 4.59 -21.13
CA ALA A 155 11.99 3.68 -22.14
C ALA A 155 13.10 4.34 -22.95
N GLY A 156 14.17 3.58 -23.24
CA GLY A 156 15.37 4.13 -23.89
C GLY A 156 16.34 4.85 -22.95
N LYS A 157 15.89 5.31 -21.77
CA LYS A 157 16.71 5.85 -20.69
C LYS A 157 16.86 4.89 -19.51
N GLY A 158 16.13 3.75 -19.52
CA GLY A 158 16.17 2.69 -18.54
C GLY A 158 15.47 1.45 -19.08
N ASP A 159 15.39 0.40 -18.28
CA ASP A 159 14.79 -0.88 -18.65
C ASP A 159 13.93 -1.46 -17.52
N ALA A 160 13.26 -2.57 -17.78
CA ALA A 160 12.43 -3.26 -16.79
C ALA A 160 13.22 -3.66 -15.53
N ARG A 161 14.53 -3.93 -15.63
CA ARG A 161 15.36 -4.27 -14.47
C ARG A 161 15.56 -3.08 -13.53
N LEU A 162 15.64 -1.86 -14.08
CA LEU A 162 15.69 -0.66 -13.25
C LEU A 162 14.34 -0.44 -12.56
N ARG A 163 13.22 -0.60 -13.29
CA ARG A 163 11.86 -0.55 -12.74
C ARG A 163 11.71 -1.53 -11.58
N ASP A 164 12.02 -2.81 -11.80
CA ASP A 164 11.85 -3.87 -10.80
C ASP A 164 12.69 -3.61 -9.54
N ARG A 165 13.94 -3.17 -9.73
CA ARG A 165 14.83 -2.83 -8.62
C ARG A 165 14.36 -1.63 -7.82
N LEU A 166 13.83 -0.62 -8.48
CA LEU A 166 13.33 0.57 -7.80
C LEU A 166 12.00 0.28 -7.11
N ALA A 167 11.10 -0.48 -7.76
CA ALA A 167 9.84 -0.91 -7.15
C ALA A 167 10.09 -1.75 -5.88
N ALA A 168 10.99 -2.73 -5.94
CA ALA A 168 11.36 -3.52 -4.77
C ALA A 168 12.05 -2.70 -3.66
N ALA A 169 12.82 -1.66 -4.02
CA ALA A 169 13.42 -0.76 -3.06
C ALA A 169 12.36 0.09 -2.34
N VAL A 170 11.38 0.61 -3.06
CA VAL A 170 10.26 1.38 -2.49
C VAL A 170 9.38 0.48 -1.61
N GLU A 171 9.04 -0.74 -2.07
CA GLU A 171 8.30 -1.74 -1.28
C GLU A 171 8.98 -2.03 0.05
N SER A 172 10.29 -2.29 0.03
CA SER A 172 11.08 -2.51 1.26
C SER A 172 11.06 -1.29 2.17
N ALA A 173 11.27 -0.10 1.61
CA ALA A 173 11.28 1.15 2.37
C ALA A 173 9.92 1.45 3.04
N GLN A 174 8.80 1.21 2.34
CA GLN A 174 7.46 1.34 2.91
C GLN A 174 7.26 0.37 4.08
N THR A 175 7.68 -0.89 3.92
CA THR A 175 7.61 -1.90 4.98
C THR A 175 8.47 -1.51 6.19
N ASP A 176 9.69 -1.02 5.96
CA ASP A 176 10.61 -0.57 7.02
C ASP A 176 10.07 0.66 7.78
N CYS A 177 9.30 1.50 7.10
CA CYS A 177 8.56 2.63 7.68
C CYS A 177 7.23 2.21 8.35
N GLY A 178 6.89 0.92 8.38
CA GLY A 178 5.66 0.41 9.01
C GLY A 178 4.38 0.65 8.21
N MET A 179 4.49 0.84 6.90
CA MET A 179 3.37 0.94 5.98
C MET A 179 3.16 -0.38 5.23
N ASP A 180 1.93 -0.69 4.90
CA ASP A 180 1.64 -1.75 3.92
C ASP A 180 2.07 -1.25 2.53
N PRO A 181 2.84 -2.04 1.75
CA PRO A 181 3.32 -1.59 0.45
C PRO A 181 2.18 -1.36 -0.55
N ALA A 182 2.29 -0.28 -1.34
CA ALA A 182 1.41 -0.01 -2.47
C ALA A 182 2.21 0.67 -3.59
N VAL A 183 2.77 -0.13 -4.50
CA VAL A 183 3.65 0.36 -5.56
C VAL A 183 3.07 0.03 -6.93
N LEU A 184 2.84 1.05 -7.74
CA LEU A 184 2.58 0.92 -9.18
C LEU A 184 3.88 1.12 -9.92
N ALA A 185 4.25 0.23 -10.84
CA ALA A 185 5.54 0.28 -11.52
C ALA A 185 5.42 0.05 -13.03
N GLN A 186 5.97 0.96 -13.83
CA GLN A 186 5.89 0.90 -15.30
C GLN A 186 7.22 1.26 -15.99
N VAL A 187 7.39 0.73 -17.21
CA VAL A 187 8.33 1.28 -18.17
C VAL A 187 7.51 1.99 -19.24
N LEU A 188 7.75 3.28 -19.40
CA LEU A 188 6.92 4.15 -20.21
C LEU A 188 7.68 4.65 -21.43
N GLU A 189 7.12 4.45 -22.61
CA GLU A 189 7.54 5.15 -23.82
C GLU A 189 6.79 6.49 -23.91
N VAL A 190 7.52 7.56 -23.68
CA VAL A 190 6.95 8.93 -23.69
C VAL A 190 6.90 9.43 -25.12
N ASP A 191 5.72 9.49 -25.69
CA ASP A 191 5.49 10.13 -26.98
C ASP A 191 5.23 11.65 -26.81
N PRO A 192 5.32 12.44 -27.91
CA PRO A 192 5.14 13.88 -27.84
C PRO A 192 3.74 14.33 -27.38
N GLU A 193 2.72 13.51 -27.58
CA GLU A 193 1.33 13.81 -27.14
C GLU A 193 1.22 13.67 -25.63
N LEU A 194 1.74 12.59 -25.07
CA LEU A 194 1.78 12.35 -23.63
C LEU A 194 2.64 13.40 -22.92
N GLU A 195 3.80 13.76 -23.51
CA GLU A 195 4.67 14.81 -22.97
C GLU A 195 3.96 16.18 -22.96
N ALA A 196 3.26 16.52 -24.01
CA ALA A 196 2.48 17.75 -24.10
C ALA A 196 1.34 17.78 -23.07
N TYR A 197 0.62 16.65 -22.91
CA TYR A 197 -0.45 16.52 -21.92
C TYR A 197 0.11 16.65 -20.49
N ALA A 198 1.15 15.89 -20.16
CA ALA A 198 1.78 15.93 -18.85
C ALA A 198 2.26 17.34 -18.48
N SER A 199 2.92 18.03 -19.44
CA SER A 199 3.40 19.40 -19.29
C SER A 199 2.25 20.39 -19.10
N ALA A 200 1.16 20.26 -19.85
CA ALA A 200 0.00 21.13 -19.72
C ALA A 200 -0.74 20.93 -18.39
N ALA A 201 -0.82 19.69 -17.93
CA ALA A 201 -1.43 19.33 -16.66
C ALA A 201 -0.52 19.57 -15.44
N GLY A 202 0.78 19.82 -15.65
CA GLY A 202 1.75 20.02 -14.57
C GLY A 202 2.06 18.77 -13.75
N VAL A 203 1.95 17.58 -14.37
CA VAL A 203 2.21 16.28 -13.74
C VAL A 203 3.35 15.54 -14.44
N SER A 204 3.86 14.47 -13.82
CA SER A 204 4.84 13.59 -14.47
C SER A 204 4.21 12.83 -15.64
N ALA A 205 5.02 12.39 -16.61
CA ALA A 205 4.55 11.54 -17.70
C ALA A 205 3.98 10.21 -17.17
N GLY A 206 4.52 9.71 -16.06
CA GLY A 206 4.01 8.51 -15.38
C GLY A 206 2.60 8.70 -14.85
N LYS A 207 2.36 9.78 -14.11
CA LYS A 207 1.02 10.13 -13.60
C LYS A 207 0.04 10.42 -14.75
N ALA A 208 0.51 11.11 -15.80
CA ALA A 208 -0.30 11.37 -16.99
C ALA A 208 -0.77 10.07 -17.68
N MET A 209 0.09 9.07 -17.79
CA MET A 209 -0.27 7.75 -18.31
C MET A 209 -1.23 7.00 -17.40
N LEU A 210 -1.04 7.06 -16.09
CA LEU A 210 -1.96 6.46 -15.11
C LEU A 210 -3.37 7.07 -15.25
N ILE A 211 -3.47 8.40 -15.29
CA ILE A 211 -4.72 9.13 -15.50
C ILE A 211 -5.40 8.70 -16.81
N ARG A 212 -4.63 8.63 -17.90
CA ARG A 212 -5.14 8.21 -19.21
C ARG A 212 -5.72 6.79 -19.16
N GLN A 213 -5.01 5.85 -18.54
CA GLN A 213 -5.49 4.47 -18.43
C GLN A 213 -6.78 4.34 -17.61
N ILE A 214 -6.94 5.18 -16.57
CA ILE A 214 -8.18 5.24 -15.78
C ILE A 214 -9.30 5.86 -16.61
N SER A 215 -9.12 7.05 -17.18
CA SER A 215 -10.16 7.77 -17.93
C SER A 215 -10.59 7.05 -19.21
N ASP A 216 -9.72 6.28 -19.84
CA ASP A 216 -10.05 5.48 -21.03
C ASP A 216 -10.98 4.29 -20.70
N GLN A 217 -10.97 3.78 -19.46
CA GLN A 217 -11.72 2.61 -19.04
C GLN A 217 -12.95 2.95 -18.18
N VAL A 218 -12.90 4.06 -17.45
CA VAL A 218 -13.99 4.48 -16.55
C VAL A 218 -14.65 5.73 -17.13
N GLN A 219 -15.84 5.55 -17.74
CA GLN A 219 -16.53 6.60 -18.51
C GLN A 219 -16.94 7.82 -17.68
N ASP A 220 -17.17 7.62 -16.39
CA ASP A 220 -17.65 8.67 -15.47
C ASP A 220 -16.49 9.51 -14.87
N LEU A 221 -15.22 9.20 -15.21
CA LEU A 221 -14.04 9.88 -14.69
C LEU A 221 -13.31 10.61 -15.82
N SER A 222 -13.30 11.94 -15.74
CA SER A 222 -12.56 12.77 -16.72
C SER A 222 -11.09 12.94 -16.32
N GLY A 223 -10.21 13.01 -17.33
CA GLY A 223 -8.79 13.24 -17.06
C GLY A 223 -8.52 14.56 -16.32
N GLU A 224 -9.36 15.60 -16.48
CA GLU A 224 -9.21 16.90 -15.80
C GLU A 224 -9.44 16.78 -14.29
N GLU A 225 -10.44 16.00 -13.87
CA GLU A 225 -10.72 15.75 -12.46
C GLU A 225 -9.62 14.92 -11.79
N LEU A 226 -9.06 13.95 -12.52
CA LEU A 226 -8.02 13.05 -12.02
C LEU A 226 -6.65 13.72 -11.81
N VAL A 227 -6.37 14.83 -12.51
CA VAL A 227 -5.05 15.52 -12.44
C VAL A 227 -4.70 15.98 -11.02
N SER A 228 -5.70 16.50 -10.27
CA SER A 228 -5.50 17.04 -8.93
C SER A 228 -5.29 15.96 -7.86
N LEU A 229 -5.71 14.73 -8.12
CA LEU A 229 -5.70 13.66 -7.13
C LEU A 229 -4.27 13.16 -6.84
N PRO A 230 -3.97 12.78 -5.60
CA PRO A 230 -2.74 12.06 -5.26
C PRO A 230 -2.72 10.66 -5.89
N ILE A 231 -1.53 10.04 -5.95
CA ILE A 231 -1.36 8.69 -6.52
C ILE A 231 -2.19 7.66 -5.74
N ASN A 232 -2.36 7.84 -4.45
CA ASN A 232 -3.16 6.94 -3.62
C ASN A 232 -4.62 6.87 -4.10
N ASP A 233 -5.24 8.01 -4.34
CA ASP A 233 -6.63 8.09 -4.76
C ASP A 233 -6.82 7.59 -6.19
N LEU A 234 -5.86 7.88 -7.08
CA LEU A 234 -5.85 7.30 -8.43
C LEU A 234 -5.75 5.76 -8.38
N ASN A 235 -4.97 5.22 -7.46
CA ASN A 235 -4.83 3.78 -7.28
C ASN A 235 -6.12 3.17 -6.68
N ILE A 236 -6.76 3.82 -5.71
CA ILE A 236 -8.07 3.43 -5.17
C ILE A 236 -9.13 3.43 -6.27
N LEU A 237 -9.23 4.51 -7.04
CA LEU A 237 -10.18 4.62 -8.15
C LEU A 237 -9.97 3.52 -9.19
N ALA A 238 -8.73 3.26 -9.56
CA ALA A 238 -8.40 2.22 -10.52
C ALA A 238 -8.77 0.83 -9.99
N ALA A 239 -8.40 0.51 -8.75
CA ALA A 239 -8.70 -0.77 -8.13
C ALA A 239 -10.21 -0.99 -7.94
N SER A 240 -10.92 0.05 -7.52
CA SER A 240 -12.36 0.01 -7.26
C SER A 240 -13.21 -0.10 -8.52
N ASN A 241 -12.67 0.29 -9.67
CA ASN A 241 -13.35 0.23 -10.96
C ASN A 241 -12.76 -0.82 -11.92
N ASP A 242 -12.02 -1.81 -11.40
CA ASP A 242 -11.46 -2.93 -12.16
C ASP A 242 -10.61 -2.48 -13.36
N VAL A 243 -9.87 -1.38 -13.24
CA VAL A 243 -9.03 -0.87 -14.31
C VAL A 243 -7.89 -1.84 -14.61
N ALA A 244 -7.86 -2.36 -15.83
CA ALA A 244 -6.79 -3.23 -16.29
C ALA A 244 -5.59 -2.40 -16.79
N PHE A 245 -4.52 -2.37 -16.02
CA PHE A 245 -3.33 -1.61 -16.39
C PHE A 245 -2.51 -2.30 -17.48
N ALA A 246 -2.30 -1.60 -18.60
CA ALA A 246 -1.45 -2.07 -19.68
C ALA A 246 0.02 -1.68 -19.39
N GLY A 247 0.89 -2.69 -19.22
CA GLY A 247 2.33 -2.47 -19.03
C GLY A 247 2.74 -1.89 -17.67
N MET A 248 1.84 -1.91 -16.69
CA MET A 248 2.09 -1.52 -15.32
C MET A 248 1.95 -2.73 -14.40
N GLU A 249 2.86 -2.87 -13.46
CA GLU A 249 2.81 -3.87 -12.39
C GLU A 249 2.35 -3.21 -11.10
N SER A 250 1.53 -3.92 -10.31
CA SER A 250 1.06 -3.48 -8.99
C SER A 250 1.59 -4.40 -7.92
N ILE A 251 2.12 -3.82 -6.84
CA ILE A 251 2.58 -4.51 -5.64
C ILE A 251 1.77 -3.97 -4.47
N GLY A 252 1.10 -4.86 -3.74
CA GLY A 252 0.25 -4.48 -2.62
C GLY A 252 -1.04 -3.77 -3.04
N ALA A 253 -1.60 -2.95 -2.14
CA ALA A 253 -2.86 -2.26 -2.35
C ALA A 253 -2.85 -0.84 -1.76
N ALA A 254 -3.54 0.09 -2.43
CA ALA A 254 -3.76 1.42 -1.90
C ALA A 254 -4.56 1.37 -0.59
N SER A 255 -4.13 2.16 0.40
CA SER A 255 -4.86 2.30 1.66
C SER A 255 -6.07 3.21 1.48
N THR A 256 -7.19 2.79 2.04
CA THR A 256 -8.41 3.61 2.17
C THR A 256 -8.54 4.23 3.56
N GLY A 257 -7.46 4.20 4.36
CA GLY A 257 -7.48 4.66 5.75
C GLY A 257 -7.77 6.15 5.95
N ALA A 258 -7.53 6.95 4.91
CA ALA A 258 -7.87 8.38 4.89
C ALA A 258 -9.39 8.64 4.83
N TYR A 259 -10.18 7.63 4.46
CA TYR A 259 -11.62 7.73 4.27
C TYR A 259 -12.39 7.06 5.40
N ILE A 260 -13.69 7.41 5.53
CA ILE A 260 -14.57 6.79 6.51
C ILE A 260 -14.68 5.28 6.29
N PRO A 261 -14.93 4.49 7.33
CA PRO A 261 -15.13 3.06 7.21
C PRO A 261 -16.33 2.72 6.32
N TYR A 262 -16.21 1.65 5.54
CA TYR A 262 -17.28 1.13 4.67
C TYR A 262 -18.65 1.01 5.37
N ASN A 263 -18.68 0.49 6.60
CA ASN A 263 -19.91 0.31 7.37
C ASN A 263 -20.59 1.64 7.74
N GLU A 264 -19.83 2.69 7.97
CA GLU A 264 -20.35 4.03 8.26
C GLU A 264 -20.98 4.63 7.00
N ALA A 265 -20.28 4.56 5.85
CA ALA A 265 -20.80 5.01 4.58
C ALA A 265 -22.05 4.19 4.15
N LEU A 266 -22.00 2.86 4.32
CA LEU A 266 -23.15 1.98 4.02
C LEU A 266 -24.36 2.33 4.88
N GLN A 267 -24.17 2.59 6.16
CA GLN A 267 -25.28 2.99 7.06
C GLN A 267 -25.92 4.29 6.57
N ALA A 268 -25.13 5.30 6.19
CA ALA A 268 -25.65 6.54 5.64
C ALA A 268 -26.44 6.30 4.34
N ALA A 269 -25.95 5.43 3.45
CA ALA A 269 -26.64 5.06 2.23
C ALA A 269 -27.97 4.34 2.52
N LEU A 270 -28.00 3.38 3.44
CA LEU A 270 -29.19 2.64 3.83
C LEU A 270 -30.26 3.56 4.45
N GLU A 271 -29.88 4.42 5.38
CA GLU A 271 -30.78 5.40 6.01
C GLU A 271 -31.41 6.29 4.93
N ARG A 272 -30.62 6.74 3.96
CA ARG A 272 -31.10 7.60 2.86
C ARG A 272 -32.08 6.89 1.95
N CYS A 273 -31.92 5.57 1.73
CA CYS A 273 -32.82 4.73 0.93
C CYS A 273 -34.05 4.26 1.71
N GLY A 274 -34.08 4.47 3.05
CA GLY A 274 -35.12 3.93 3.92
C GLY A 274 -35.04 2.42 4.09
N LEU A 275 -33.85 1.86 4.01
CA LEU A 275 -33.55 0.44 4.13
C LEU A 275 -32.83 0.15 5.44
N THR A 276 -32.97 -1.08 5.90
CA THR A 276 -32.09 -1.68 6.93
C THR A 276 -31.15 -2.69 6.25
N ALA A 277 -30.11 -3.11 6.92
CA ALA A 277 -29.19 -4.12 6.40
C ALA A 277 -29.92 -5.46 6.10
N ASP A 278 -30.98 -5.78 6.86
CA ASP A 278 -31.78 -6.98 6.64
C ASP A 278 -32.71 -6.87 5.39
N ASP A 279 -33.00 -5.67 4.94
CA ASP A 279 -33.79 -5.46 3.71
C ASP A 279 -32.94 -5.69 2.44
N VAL A 280 -31.63 -5.55 2.50
CA VAL A 280 -30.74 -5.58 1.34
C VAL A 280 -30.30 -7.00 1.02
N THR A 281 -30.56 -7.43 -0.22
CA THR A 281 -30.16 -8.76 -0.71
C THR A 281 -28.82 -8.74 -1.41
N GLN A 282 -28.44 -7.60 -1.99
CA GLN A 282 -27.16 -7.40 -2.66
C GLN A 282 -26.71 -5.95 -2.49
N ALA A 283 -25.42 -5.77 -2.21
CA ALA A 283 -24.76 -4.48 -2.19
C ALA A 283 -23.42 -4.56 -2.90
N SER A 284 -23.09 -3.51 -3.65
CA SER A 284 -21.74 -3.29 -4.16
C SER A 284 -21.36 -1.84 -3.90
N MET A 285 -20.05 -1.59 -3.75
CA MET A 285 -19.50 -0.25 -3.55
C MET A 285 -18.33 -0.05 -4.50
N ARG A 286 -18.24 1.13 -5.08
CA ARG A 286 -17.03 1.59 -5.78
C ARG A 286 -16.70 3.01 -5.35
N PHE A 287 -15.42 3.35 -5.39
CA PHE A 287 -15.01 4.75 -5.31
C PHE A 287 -15.18 5.41 -6.68
N THR A 288 -15.69 6.63 -6.67
CA THR A 288 -15.81 7.49 -7.87
C THR A 288 -15.68 8.95 -7.45
N LEU A 289 -15.88 9.88 -8.40
CA LEU A 289 -15.82 11.32 -8.13
C LEU A 289 -17.20 11.96 -8.37
N ILE A 290 -17.52 12.93 -7.52
CA ILE A 290 -18.60 13.89 -7.77
C ILE A 290 -18.03 15.29 -7.55
N ASP A 291 -18.05 16.12 -8.59
CA ASP A 291 -17.49 17.48 -8.56
C ASP A 291 -16.00 17.53 -8.10
N GLY A 292 -15.24 16.47 -8.38
CA GLY A 292 -13.82 16.33 -8.04
C GLY A 292 -13.52 15.77 -6.64
N GLU A 293 -14.56 15.51 -5.83
CA GLU A 293 -14.43 14.94 -4.48
C GLU A 293 -14.66 13.42 -4.50
N MET A 294 -13.90 12.69 -3.70
CA MET A 294 -14.03 11.24 -3.58
C MET A 294 -15.34 10.83 -2.90
N VAL A 295 -16.08 9.95 -3.52
CA VAL A 295 -17.33 9.40 -2.96
C VAL A 295 -17.35 7.89 -3.04
N MET A 296 -18.03 7.26 -2.08
CA MET A 296 -18.38 5.85 -2.10
C MET A 296 -19.76 5.70 -2.73
N GLU A 297 -19.82 5.16 -3.94
CA GLU A 297 -21.08 4.89 -4.64
C GLU A 297 -21.55 3.48 -4.34
N PHE A 298 -22.68 3.37 -3.66
CA PHE A 298 -23.34 2.11 -3.30
C PHE A 298 -24.43 1.79 -4.30
N ALA A 299 -24.38 0.63 -4.93
CA ALA A 299 -25.51 0.05 -5.64
C ALA A 299 -26.17 -1.00 -4.72
N LEU A 300 -27.40 -0.72 -4.31
CA LEU A 300 -28.15 -1.51 -3.33
C LEU A 300 -29.43 -2.07 -3.97
N THR A 301 -29.85 -3.27 -3.60
CA THR A 301 -31.14 -3.83 -3.98
C THR A 301 -31.79 -4.59 -2.84
N ASP A 302 -33.11 -4.44 -2.68
CA ASP A 302 -33.93 -5.24 -1.77
C ASP A 302 -34.59 -6.45 -2.49
N GLY A 303 -34.19 -6.70 -3.76
CA GLY A 303 -34.72 -7.74 -4.62
C GLY A 303 -35.85 -7.26 -5.55
N GLU A 304 -36.50 -6.16 -5.23
CA GLU A 304 -37.56 -5.53 -6.06
C GLU A 304 -37.11 -4.16 -6.58
N ARG A 305 -36.37 -3.43 -5.79
CA ARG A 305 -35.96 -2.03 -6.04
C ARG A 305 -34.45 -1.92 -6.11
N HIS A 306 -34.00 -0.97 -6.92
CA HIS A 306 -32.60 -0.67 -7.12
C HIS A 306 -32.30 0.78 -6.77
N TYR A 307 -31.27 0.97 -5.96
CA TYR A 307 -30.81 2.27 -5.51
C TYR A 307 -29.33 2.44 -5.83
N VAL A 308 -28.94 3.64 -6.26
CA VAL A 308 -27.55 4.04 -6.35
C VAL A 308 -27.38 5.28 -5.48
N CYS A 309 -26.65 5.13 -4.39
CA CYS A 309 -26.43 6.14 -3.37
C CYS A 309 -24.95 6.48 -3.28
N SER A 310 -24.59 7.74 -3.54
CA SER A 310 -23.22 8.24 -3.41
C SER A 310 -23.07 8.96 -2.09
N VAL A 311 -22.10 8.54 -1.29
CA VAL A 311 -21.77 9.05 0.03
C VAL A 311 -20.37 9.67 -0.02
N ASP A 312 -20.22 10.88 0.48
CA ASP A 312 -18.93 11.53 0.61
C ASP A 312 -17.97 10.68 1.44
N ALA A 313 -16.78 10.43 0.90
CA ALA A 313 -15.84 9.48 1.49
C ALA A 313 -15.15 9.98 2.77
N GLU A 314 -15.23 11.28 3.08
CA GLU A 314 -14.63 11.87 4.28
C GLU A 314 -15.67 12.15 5.38
N THR A 315 -16.89 12.54 4.99
CA THR A 315 -17.89 13.12 5.92
C THR A 315 -19.10 12.25 6.18
N ALA A 316 -19.30 11.17 5.42
CA ALA A 316 -20.52 10.35 5.39
C ALA A 316 -21.80 11.11 4.92
N GLU A 317 -21.68 12.33 4.38
CA GLU A 317 -22.84 13.00 3.79
C GLU A 317 -23.27 12.33 2.50
N VAL A 318 -24.60 12.16 2.32
CA VAL A 318 -25.14 11.62 1.08
C VAL A 318 -25.22 12.70 0.01
N CYS A 319 -24.35 12.61 -1.01
CA CYS A 319 -24.26 13.58 -2.10
C CYS A 319 -25.35 13.36 -3.16
N ARG A 320 -25.66 12.08 -3.47
CA ARG A 320 -26.59 11.74 -4.54
C ARG A 320 -27.36 10.46 -4.22
N LEU A 321 -28.62 10.43 -4.61
CA LEU A 321 -29.42 9.21 -4.66
C LEU A 321 -30.15 9.15 -5.99
N THR A 322 -30.04 8.03 -6.68
CA THR A 322 -30.71 7.72 -7.93
C THR A 322 -31.30 6.32 -7.88
N GLY A 323 -32.19 6.00 -8.82
CA GLY A 323 -32.89 4.71 -8.85
C GLY A 323 -34.34 4.83 -8.39
N ASP A 324 -34.81 3.83 -7.66
CA ASP A 324 -36.20 3.79 -7.18
C ASP A 324 -36.43 4.77 -6.02
N GLU A 325 -37.70 5.12 -5.76
CA GLU A 325 -38.04 5.98 -4.63
C GLU A 325 -37.70 5.30 -3.29
N PRO A 326 -37.14 6.06 -2.31
CA PRO A 326 -36.83 5.52 -1.01
C PRO A 326 -38.03 4.81 -0.38
N LYS A 327 -37.74 3.69 0.31
CA LYS A 327 -38.75 2.95 1.08
C LYS A 327 -39.29 3.89 2.16
N GLN A 328 -40.58 4.22 2.07
CA GLN A 328 -41.20 5.00 3.12
C GLN A 328 -41.30 4.13 4.37
N PRO A 329 -41.03 4.69 5.59
CA PRO A 329 -41.22 3.95 6.81
C PRO A 329 -42.68 3.50 6.85
N GLU A 330 -42.91 2.22 7.12
CA GLU A 330 -44.29 1.70 7.31
C GLU A 330 -44.96 2.59 8.34
N GLU A 331 -46.01 3.30 7.87
CA GLU A 331 -46.86 4.11 8.76
C GLU A 331 -47.43 3.11 9.78
N THR A 332 -46.82 3.11 10.98
CA THR A 332 -47.32 2.27 12.06
C THR A 332 -48.78 2.66 12.22
N GLU A 333 -49.70 1.75 11.82
CA GLU A 333 -51.14 1.93 11.89
C GLU A 333 -51.42 2.45 13.31
N ILE A 334 -51.70 3.75 13.43
CA ILE A 334 -52.03 4.36 14.70
C ILE A 334 -53.33 3.67 15.11
N ILE A 335 -53.22 2.66 16.00
CA ILE A 335 -54.36 2.05 16.65
C ILE A 335 -55.17 3.21 17.15
N PRO A 336 -56.40 3.44 16.67
CA PRO A 336 -57.19 4.58 17.08
C PRO A 336 -57.39 4.47 18.61
N VAL A 337 -56.78 5.38 19.35
CA VAL A 337 -56.97 5.50 20.77
C VAL A 337 -58.48 5.72 20.97
N PRO A 338 -59.15 4.89 21.77
CA PRO A 338 -60.60 5.06 21.99
C PRO A 338 -60.85 6.50 22.46
N PRO A 339 -61.99 7.14 22.05
CA PRO A 339 -62.21 8.57 22.27
C PRO A 339 -62.09 8.90 23.73
N THR A 340 -61.10 9.71 24.01
CA THR A 340 -60.86 10.26 25.37
C THR A 340 -62.13 11.03 25.76
N VAL A 341 -62.73 10.66 26.89
CA VAL A 341 -63.89 11.33 27.51
C VAL A 341 -63.63 12.82 27.49
N GLN A 342 -64.56 13.58 26.84
CA GLN A 342 -64.47 15.05 26.81
C GLN A 342 -64.34 15.61 28.21
N PRO A 343 -63.45 16.56 28.46
CA PRO A 343 -63.38 17.22 29.78
C PRO A 343 -64.67 18.01 30.04
N ASN A 344 -65.20 17.87 31.20
CA ASN A 344 -66.33 18.59 31.70
C ASN A 344 -66.07 20.12 31.58
N PRO A 345 -66.94 20.93 30.88
CA PRO A 345 -66.71 22.35 30.64
C PRO A 345 -66.76 23.26 31.89
N ASN A 346 -67.00 22.71 33.10
CA ASN A 346 -67.15 23.45 34.29
C ASN A 346 -65.98 23.41 35.29
N LEU A 347 -64.79 23.01 34.90
CA LEU A 347 -63.61 23.14 35.74
C LEU A 347 -62.81 24.41 35.36
N PRO A 348 -62.38 25.20 36.39
CA PRO A 348 -61.58 26.40 36.12
C PRO A 348 -60.27 26.09 35.54
N VAL A 349 -59.99 26.68 34.32
CA VAL A 349 -58.72 26.58 33.61
C VAL A 349 -57.64 27.35 34.40
N THR A 350 -56.61 26.66 34.84
CA THR A 350 -55.41 27.27 35.39
C THR A 350 -54.63 27.87 34.15
N PRO A 351 -54.22 29.17 34.23
CA PRO A 351 -53.51 29.78 33.10
C PRO A 351 -52.16 29.11 32.89
N THR A 352 -51.91 28.75 31.62
CA THR A 352 -50.61 28.23 31.16
C THR A 352 -49.53 29.31 31.39
N PRO A 353 -48.40 28.97 32.01
CA PRO A 353 -47.32 29.96 32.20
C PRO A 353 -46.78 30.39 30.82
N THR A 354 -46.68 31.71 30.66
CA THR A 354 -46.06 32.36 29.49
C THR A 354 -44.59 31.94 29.42
N PRO A 355 -44.05 31.53 28.26
CA PRO A 355 -42.65 31.15 28.13
C PRO A 355 -41.76 32.33 28.52
N THR A 356 -40.83 32.09 29.46
CA THR A 356 -39.78 33.03 29.84
C THR A 356 -38.83 33.24 28.64
N PRO A 357 -38.47 34.49 28.29
CA PRO A 357 -37.56 34.73 27.18
C PRO A 357 -36.19 34.08 27.49
N THR A 358 -35.68 33.32 26.51
CA THR A 358 -34.35 32.72 26.57
C THR A 358 -33.29 33.83 26.68
N PRO A 359 -32.34 33.75 27.61
CA PRO A 359 -31.30 34.74 27.73
C PRO A 359 -30.45 34.79 26.47
N THR A 360 -30.21 36.00 25.96
CA THR A 360 -29.28 36.28 24.84
C THR A 360 -27.88 35.83 25.25
N PRO A 361 -27.13 35.09 24.40
CA PRO A 361 -25.79 34.66 24.74
C PRO A 361 -24.88 35.89 24.98
N THR A 362 -24.22 35.91 26.12
CA THR A 362 -23.18 36.90 26.47
C THR A 362 -21.99 36.68 25.54
N PRO A 363 -21.39 37.74 24.94
CA PRO A 363 -20.22 37.60 24.08
C PRO A 363 -19.08 36.96 24.88
N THR A 364 -18.49 35.90 24.27
CA THR A 364 -17.31 35.21 24.80
C THR A 364 -16.11 36.18 24.82
N PRO A 365 -15.40 36.32 25.94
CA PRO A 365 -14.21 37.18 25.97
C PRO A 365 -13.15 36.69 25.01
N THR A 366 -12.57 37.62 24.24
CA THR A 366 -11.44 37.40 23.35
C THR A 366 -10.26 36.84 24.16
N PRO A 367 -9.63 35.73 23.72
CA PRO A 367 -8.50 35.18 24.43
C PRO A 367 -7.33 36.18 24.49
N THR A 368 -6.80 36.38 25.66
CA THR A 368 -5.58 37.16 25.91
C THR A 368 -4.41 36.39 25.35
N PRO A 369 -3.46 37.02 24.62
CA PRO A 369 -2.31 36.33 24.08
C PRO A 369 -1.49 35.67 25.19
N THR A 370 -1.25 34.36 25.02
CA THR A 370 -0.43 33.56 25.93
C THR A 370 1.04 34.01 25.82
N PRO A 371 1.76 34.24 26.93
CA PRO A 371 3.18 34.60 26.86
C PRO A 371 3.99 33.48 26.22
N THR A 372 4.91 33.86 25.31
CA THR A 372 5.86 32.98 24.65
C THR A 372 6.67 32.21 25.69
N PRO A 373 6.76 30.87 25.63
CA PRO A 373 7.53 30.10 26.59
C PRO A 373 9.03 30.41 26.43
N THR A 374 9.69 30.62 27.56
CA THR A 374 11.14 30.72 27.68
C THR A 374 11.75 29.37 27.32
N PRO A 375 12.85 29.31 26.52
CA PRO A 375 13.47 28.05 26.15
C PRO A 375 13.94 27.27 27.37
N THR A 376 13.45 26.04 27.51
CA THR A 376 13.87 25.09 28.54
C THR A 376 15.23 24.53 28.18
N PRO A 377 16.19 24.41 29.13
CA PRO A 377 17.48 23.78 28.87
C PRO A 377 17.31 22.34 28.43
N ALA A 378 18.14 21.89 27.46
CA ALA A 378 18.12 20.56 26.87
C ALA A 378 18.25 19.47 27.97
N PRO A 379 17.44 18.41 27.93
CA PRO A 379 17.54 17.30 28.87
C PRO A 379 18.82 16.51 28.65
N THR A 380 19.45 16.13 29.77
CA THR A 380 20.57 15.19 29.80
C THR A 380 20.10 13.84 29.24
N PRO A 381 20.89 13.14 28.38
CA PRO A 381 20.48 11.87 27.81
C PRO A 381 20.20 10.84 28.90
N THR A 382 18.98 10.34 28.94
CA THR A 382 18.55 9.23 29.80
C THR A 382 19.09 7.93 29.20
N PRO A 383 19.57 6.96 29.99
CA PRO A 383 20.01 5.68 29.47
C PRO A 383 18.87 4.95 28.76
N THR A 384 19.16 4.43 27.56
CA THR A 384 18.25 3.66 26.71
C THR A 384 17.71 2.47 27.50
N PRO A 385 16.39 2.30 27.64
CA PRO A 385 15.82 1.12 28.26
C PRO A 385 16.10 -0.12 27.41
N THR A 386 16.50 -1.20 28.08
CA THR A 386 16.62 -2.54 27.48
C THR A 386 15.26 -2.94 26.90
N PRO A 387 15.20 -3.47 25.66
CA PRO A 387 13.92 -3.85 25.06
C PRO A 387 13.20 -4.90 25.91
N THR A 388 12.00 -4.56 26.34
CA THR A 388 11.09 -5.49 26.99
C THR A 388 10.59 -6.49 25.94
N PRO A 389 10.53 -7.81 26.21
CA PRO A 389 10.02 -8.76 25.23
C PRO A 389 8.59 -8.39 24.85
N THR A 390 8.35 -8.30 23.54
CA THR A 390 7.02 -8.06 22.94
C THR A 390 6.04 -9.13 23.44
N PRO A 391 4.89 -8.76 24.00
CA PRO A 391 3.88 -9.74 24.40
C PRO A 391 3.41 -10.50 23.16
N THR A 392 3.39 -11.82 23.25
CA THR A 392 2.78 -12.71 22.26
C THR A 392 1.33 -12.27 22.07
N PRO A 393 0.85 -12.08 20.83
CA PRO A 393 -0.53 -11.66 20.60
C PRO A 393 -1.49 -12.69 21.25
N THR A 394 -2.34 -12.18 22.12
CA THR A 394 -3.43 -12.97 22.70
C THR A 394 -4.38 -13.34 21.56
N PRO A 395 -4.77 -14.63 21.40
CA PRO A 395 -5.73 -15.01 20.37
C PRO A 395 -7.00 -14.18 20.53
N THR A 396 -7.43 -13.52 19.46
CA THR A 396 -8.70 -12.79 19.38
C THR A 396 -9.81 -13.76 19.77
N PRO A 397 -10.71 -13.43 20.72
CA PRO A 397 -11.80 -14.31 21.10
C PRO A 397 -12.68 -14.58 19.88
N THR A 398 -12.84 -15.86 19.55
CA THR A 398 -13.82 -16.32 18.54
C THR A 398 -15.20 -15.81 19.00
N PRO A 399 -15.97 -15.09 18.13
CA PRO A 399 -17.27 -14.60 18.50
C PRO A 399 -18.16 -15.77 18.97
N THR A 400 -18.75 -15.62 20.15
CA THR A 400 -19.69 -16.62 20.70
C THR A 400 -20.92 -16.63 19.78
N PRO A 401 -21.34 -17.81 19.24
CA PRO A 401 -22.52 -17.88 18.37
C PRO A 401 -23.75 -17.31 19.09
N PRO A 402 -24.60 -16.56 18.40
CA PRO A 402 -25.86 -16.07 18.97
C PRO A 402 -26.78 -17.23 19.35
N ALA A 403 -27.50 -17.09 20.43
CA ALA A 403 -28.45 -18.11 20.88
C ALA A 403 -29.78 -17.99 20.12
N GLY A 404 -29.83 -18.45 18.86
CA GLY A 404 -31.00 -18.44 17.99
C GLY A 404 -30.63 -18.31 16.51
N PRO A 405 -31.64 -18.35 15.59
CA PRO A 405 -31.40 -18.15 14.18
C PRO A 405 -30.74 -16.80 13.94
N VAL A 406 -29.67 -16.79 13.16
CA VAL A 406 -28.93 -15.57 12.81
C VAL A 406 -29.66 -14.84 11.66
N THR A 407 -29.62 -13.52 11.68
CA THR A 407 -30.12 -12.67 10.59
C THR A 407 -29.06 -12.60 9.47
N GLN A 408 -29.46 -12.07 8.30
CA GLN A 408 -28.52 -11.85 7.19
C GLN A 408 -27.37 -10.92 7.58
N GLU A 409 -27.65 -9.86 8.35
CA GLU A 409 -26.61 -8.95 8.88
C GLU A 409 -25.62 -9.68 9.79
N GLN A 410 -26.13 -10.54 10.67
CA GLN A 410 -25.28 -11.33 11.56
C GLN A 410 -24.43 -12.35 10.78
N ALA A 411 -25.02 -12.98 9.76
CA ALA A 411 -24.30 -13.88 8.87
C ALA A 411 -23.19 -13.16 8.10
N LEU A 412 -23.44 -11.96 7.62
CA LEU A 412 -22.44 -11.11 6.97
C LEU A 412 -21.27 -10.78 7.92
N LYS A 413 -21.54 -10.31 9.14
CA LYS A 413 -20.50 -10.02 10.13
C LYS A 413 -19.67 -11.25 10.50
N ILE A 414 -20.33 -12.40 10.66
CA ILE A 414 -19.66 -13.68 10.91
C ILE A 414 -18.76 -14.05 9.73
N ALA A 415 -19.23 -13.87 8.49
CA ALA A 415 -18.48 -14.19 7.29
C ALA A 415 -17.25 -13.29 7.12
N ILE A 416 -17.38 -11.98 7.34
CA ILE A 416 -16.25 -11.01 7.31
C ILE A 416 -15.18 -11.43 8.32
N ALA A 417 -15.58 -11.72 9.56
CA ALA A 417 -14.66 -12.16 10.61
C ALA A 417 -13.99 -13.50 10.27
N ALA A 418 -14.75 -14.46 9.69
CA ALA A 418 -14.23 -15.76 9.30
C ALA A 418 -13.28 -15.71 8.10
N ALA A 419 -13.52 -14.80 7.17
CA ALA A 419 -12.64 -14.53 6.03
C ALA A 419 -11.34 -13.82 6.44
N GLY A 420 -11.28 -13.24 7.66
CA GLY A 420 -10.13 -12.49 8.16
C GLY A 420 -9.89 -11.19 7.42
N ILE A 421 -10.94 -10.58 6.84
CA ILE A 421 -10.88 -9.31 6.15
C ILE A 421 -11.43 -8.20 7.04
N SER A 422 -11.00 -6.96 6.77
CA SER A 422 -11.59 -5.78 7.42
C SER A 422 -12.86 -5.35 6.68
N GLU A 423 -13.83 -4.80 7.38
CA GLU A 423 -15.00 -4.18 6.76
C GLU A 423 -14.61 -3.02 5.80
N ARG A 424 -13.46 -2.39 6.02
CA ARG A 424 -12.88 -1.36 5.15
C ARG A 424 -12.43 -1.90 3.79
N ASP A 425 -12.09 -3.19 3.74
CA ASP A 425 -11.54 -3.83 2.55
C ASP A 425 -12.64 -4.50 1.70
N LEU A 426 -13.91 -4.31 2.06
CA LEU A 426 -15.04 -4.93 1.40
C LEU A 426 -15.57 -4.03 0.28
N ALA A 427 -15.52 -4.49 -0.97
CA ALA A 427 -16.06 -3.79 -2.14
C ALA A 427 -17.49 -4.19 -2.49
N ALA A 428 -17.82 -5.47 -2.28
CA ALA A 428 -19.15 -6.01 -2.54
C ALA A 428 -19.43 -7.21 -1.65
N TRP A 429 -20.70 -7.46 -1.39
CA TRP A 429 -21.16 -8.66 -0.72
C TRP A 429 -22.52 -9.11 -1.25
N ASP A 430 -22.81 -10.40 -1.11
CA ASP A 430 -24.09 -11.02 -1.43
C ASP A 430 -24.40 -12.08 -0.36
N VAL A 431 -25.61 -12.07 0.18
CA VAL A 431 -26.06 -13.02 1.21
C VAL A 431 -27.31 -13.73 0.72
N GLN A 432 -27.19 -15.02 0.44
CA GLN A 432 -28.26 -15.86 0.00
C GLN A 432 -28.62 -16.93 1.04
N LEU A 433 -29.89 -17.08 1.37
CA LEU A 433 -30.37 -18.15 2.19
C LEU A 433 -30.58 -19.40 1.29
N ASP A 434 -29.89 -20.48 1.61
CA ASP A 434 -30.05 -21.79 0.95
C ASP A 434 -30.78 -22.77 1.88
N GLU A 435 -32.04 -23.05 1.56
CA GLU A 435 -32.91 -23.99 2.27
C GLU A 435 -32.98 -25.36 1.58
N SER A 436 -32.23 -25.58 0.50
CA SER A 436 -32.28 -26.82 -0.28
C SER A 436 -31.66 -28.02 0.43
N GLY A 437 -30.84 -27.79 1.47
CA GLY A 437 -30.17 -28.80 2.25
C GLY A 437 -30.96 -29.31 3.46
N ALA A 438 -30.33 -30.20 4.25
CA ALA A 438 -30.91 -30.71 5.49
C ALA A 438 -31.03 -29.68 6.61
N GLN A 439 -30.24 -28.61 6.54
CA GLN A 439 -30.24 -27.44 7.43
C GLN A 439 -30.12 -26.17 6.56
N PRO A 440 -30.90 -25.13 6.88
CA PRO A 440 -30.78 -23.86 6.17
C PRO A 440 -29.44 -23.18 6.49
N VAL A 441 -28.78 -22.68 5.46
CA VAL A 441 -27.47 -21.99 5.57
C VAL A 441 -27.49 -20.68 4.82
N TYR A 442 -26.72 -19.69 5.29
CA TYR A 442 -26.39 -18.52 4.52
C TYR A 442 -25.14 -18.78 3.70
N ARG A 443 -25.24 -18.55 2.39
CA ARG A 443 -24.09 -18.44 1.50
C ARG A 443 -23.74 -16.96 1.38
N VAL A 444 -22.61 -16.56 1.95
CA VAL A 444 -22.12 -15.20 1.94
C VAL A 444 -20.95 -15.11 0.98
N THR A 445 -21.09 -14.31 -0.08
CA THR A 445 -20.00 -14.02 -1.01
C THR A 445 -19.46 -12.63 -0.68
N LEU A 446 -18.14 -12.52 -0.46
CA LEU A 446 -17.46 -11.28 -0.13
C LEU A 446 -16.43 -10.99 -1.22
N THR A 447 -16.40 -9.75 -1.72
CA THR A 447 -15.40 -9.27 -2.67
C THR A 447 -14.65 -8.11 -2.03
N THR A 448 -13.32 -8.14 -2.07
CA THR A 448 -12.50 -7.08 -1.49
C THR A 448 -12.16 -6.00 -2.50
N VAL A 449 -11.78 -4.81 -2.03
CA VAL A 449 -11.31 -3.68 -2.85
C VAL A 449 -9.90 -3.87 -3.41
N TYR A 450 -9.21 -4.97 -3.06
CA TYR A 450 -7.83 -5.20 -3.50
C TYR A 450 -7.74 -5.60 -4.98
N TYR A 451 -6.66 -5.20 -5.63
CA TYR A 451 -6.39 -5.37 -7.06
C TYR A 451 -6.52 -6.82 -7.59
N PHE A 452 -6.38 -7.82 -6.74
CA PHE A 452 -6.63 -9.23 -7.08
C PHE A 452 -7.93 -9.76 -6.46
N HIS A 453 -8.88 -8.93 -6.15
CA HIS A 453 -10.24 -9.23 -5.68
C HIS A 453 -10.43 -10.68 -5.21
N PRO A 454 -9.84 -11.15 -4.12
CA PRO A 454 -10.13 -12.48 -3.66
C PRO A 454 -11.61 -12.55 -3.30
N HIS A 455 -12.34 -13.41 -4.00
CA HIS A 455 -13.71 -13.73 -3.60
C HIS A 455 -13.66 -14.74 -2.46
N TYR A 456 -14.35 -14.42 -1.39
CA TYR A 456 -14.59 -15.38 -0.31
C TYR A 456 -16.03 -15.85 -0.39
N VAL A 457 -16.22 -17.16 -0.33
CA VAL A 457 -17.54 -17.76 -0.17
C VAL A 457 -17.57 -18.41 1.20
N VAL A 458 -18.35 -17.86 2.11
CA VAL A 458 -18.50 -18.33 3.48
C VAL A 458 -19.88 -18.94 3.67
N ILE A 459 -19.93 -20.17 4.19
CA ILE A 459 -21.18 -20.84 4.51
C ILE A 459 -21.39 -20.76 6.01
N VAL A 460 -22.50 -20.14 6.42
CA VAL A 460 -22.87 -19.94 7.83
C VAL A 460 -24.19 -20.67 8.11
N ASP A 461 -24.20 -21.50 9.13
CA ASP A 461 -25.42 -22.19 9.59
C ASP A 461 -26.41 -21.17 10.16
N GLN A 462 -27.63 -21.15 9.63
CA GLN A 462 -28.66 -20.17 10.01
C GLN A 462 -29.10 -20.32 11.46
N GLN A 463 -29.12 -21.52 11.99
CA GLN A 463 -29.66 -21.78 13.35
C GLN A 463 -28.64 -21.45 14.46
N THR A 464 -27.34 -21.66 14.16
CA THR A 464 -26.29 -21.60 15.17
C THR A 464 -25.29 -20.46 14.95
N GLY A 465 -25.23 -19.89 13.75
CA GLY A 465 -24.19 -18.95 13.35
C GLY A 465 -22.81 -19.60 13.17
N ALA A 466 -22.75 -20.93 13.14
CA ALA A 466 -21.48 -21.63 12.96
C ALA A 466 -20.99 -21.50 11.51
N VAL A 467 -19.71 -21.19 11.33
CA VAL A 467 -19.08 -21.19 10.01
C VAL A 467 -18.80 -22.62 9.59
N LEU A 468 -19.39 -23.05 8.48
CA LEU A 468 -19.28 -24.40 7.94
C LEU A 468 -18.13 -24.55 6.93
N SER A 469 -17.92 -23.51 6.09
CA SER A 469 -16.77 -23.44 5.19
C SER A 469 -16.38 -21.99 4.90
N VAL A 470 -15.11 -21.79 4.55
CA VAL A 470 -14.56 -20.53 4.01
C VAL A 470 -13.72 -20.92 2.80
N ASP A 471 -14.21 -20.59 1.63
CA ASP A 471 -13.51 -20.83 0.36
C ASP A 471 -12.99 -19.49 -0.18
N LYS A 472 -11.67 -19.42 -0.43
CA LYS A 472 -11.02 -18.27 -1.05
C LYS A 472 -10.70 -18.63 -2.48
N THR A 473 -11.34 -17.95 -3.43
CA THR A 473 -11.05 -18.12 -4.85
C THR A 473 -10.21 -16.94 -5.30
N PRO A 474 -8.96 -17.14 -5.74
CA PRO A 474 -8.22 -16.07 -6.40
C PRO A 474 -8.93 -15.76 -7.73
N THR A 475 -9.14 -14.49 -8.02
CA THR A 475 -9.56 -14.06 -9.36
C THR A 475 -8.36 -14.24 -10.30
N LEU A 476 -8.54 -14.95 -11.39
CA LEU A 476 -7.53 -15.19 -12.42
C LEU A 476 -7.31 -13.94 -13.24
#